data_63706218ab56a080f61b303e5ecb8f9e
#
_entry.id   63706218ab56a080f61b303e5ecb8f9e
#
_cell.length_a   1.000
_cell.length_b   1.000
_cell.length_c   1.000
_cell.angle_alpha   90.00
_cell.angle_beta   90.00
_cell.angle_gamma   90.00
#
_symmetry.space_group_name_H-M   'P 1'
#
loop_
_entity.id
_entity.type
_entity.pdbx_description
1 polymer ?
#
loop_
_entity_poly.entity_id
_entity_poly.type
_entity_poly.pdbx_seq_one_letter_code
_entity_poly.pdbx_strand_id
1 'polypeptide(L)'
;MEFFKPDGYYPNGHDIGFFELWIPIIISFIIIVILVKYSKEIKTNLSLKKWLDKILLGLLIFAQLGSWLVTILYGEGAFFGFTKHDAPLHLCSISLLALIYIIIAKKNYLHKLLFYGSLFGAVIGMVFSYNTITVGIKNFEYWRFFIAHLSIFVGYIYYQVANGNYLSTSEGWQSIIFFYALLTFMLIFNLIFGTQYIYLGPVAYENIGLFQMVPNWIYAGIIVYLVVAIYAVPCFAINGVIQ
;
A
#
# COMPACT_ATOMS: atom_id res chain seq x y z
N MET A 1 18.81 18.21 10.49
CA MET A 1 18.15 16.95 10.92
C MET A 1 16.62 16.99 10.90
N GLU A 2 15.99 18.13 10.65
CA GLU A 2 14.52 18.24 10.61
C GLU A 2 13.86 17.37 9.53
N PHE A 3 14.51 17.18 8.40
CA PHE A 3 14.02 16.35 7.30
C PHE A 3 13.64 14.91 7.71
N PHE A 4 14.33 14.32 8.69
CA PHE A 4 14.11 12.94 9.14
C PHE A 4 13.22 12.80 10.38
N LYS A 5 12.71 13.91 10.94
CA LYS A 5 11.83 13.83 12.10
C LYS A 5 10.51 13.16 11.72
N PRO A 6 10.00 12.23 12.56
CA PRO A 6 8.76 11.51 12.26
C PRO A 6 7.55 12.42 12.23
N ASP A 7 6.50 11.93 11.58
CA ASP A 7 5.17 12.54 11.61
C ASP A 7 4.70 12.70 13.07
N GLY A 8 4.05 13.81 13.38
CA GLY A 8 3.64 14.13 14.76
C GLY A 8 4.71 14.83 15.62
N TYR A 9 5.98 14.85 15.19
CA TYR A 9 7.03 15.63 15.88
C TYR A 9 6.86 17.15 15.70
N TYR A 10 6.10 17.57 14.70
CA TYR A 10 5.82 18.97 14.40
C TYR A 10 4.48 19.37 15.01
N PRO A 11 4.45 20.09 16.16
CA PRO A 11 3.20 20.47 16.81
C PRO A 11 2.31 21.43 15.99
N ASN A 12 2.89 22.04 14.96
CA ASN A 12 2.20 22.89 13.97
C ASN A 12 2.30 22.25 12.59
N GLY A 13 2.06 20.93 12.49
CA GLY A 13 2.28 20.15 11.29
C GLY A 13 1.97 20.90 10.00
N HIS A 14 2.88 20.83 9.03
CA HIS A 14 2.60 21.39 7.71
C HIS A 14 1.53 20.51 7.09
N ASP A 15 0.32 21.04 6.95
CA ASP A 15 -0.73 20.39 6.20
C ASP A 15 -0.21 20.05 4.80
N ILE A 16 -0.41 18.80 4.37
CA ILE A 16 -0.07 18.42 3.00
C ILE A 16 -0.90 19.29 2.07
N GLY A 17 -0.23 20.05 1.20
CA GLY A 17 -0.89 20.86 0.20
C GLY A 17 -1.63 19.98 -0.84
N PHE A 18 -2.69 20.54 -1.43
CA PHE A 18 -3.45 19.84 -2.50
C PHE A 18 -2.54 19.27 -3.59
N PHE A 19 -1.56 20.02 -4.06
CA PHE A 19 -0.61 19.55 -5.08
C PHE A 19 0.30 18.43 -4.58
N GLU A 20 0.76 18.52 -3.34
CA GLU A 20 1.60 17.48 -2.73
C GLU A 20 0.87 16.14 -2.64
N LEU A 21 -0.45 16.16 -2.41
CA LEU A 21 -1.27 14.96 -2.39
C LEU A 21 -1.49 14.38 -3.80
N TRP A 22 -1.86 15.23 -4.77
CA TRP A 22 -2.31 14.74 -6.08
C TRP A 22 -1.18 14.43 -7.06
N ILE A 23 -0.03 15.11 -6.97
CA ILE A 23 1.11 14.87 -7.87
C ILE A 23 1.56 13.41 -7.87
N PRO A 24 1.81 12.73 -6.74
CA PRO A 24 2.20 11.31 -6.74
C PRO A 24 1.13 10.40 -7.36
N ILE A 25 -0.15 10.69 -7.12
CA ILE A 25 -1.27 9.93 -7.68
C ILE A 25 -1.28 10.08 -9.21
N ILE A 26 -1.18 11.30 -9.73
CA ILE A 26 -1.15 11.58 -11.17
C ILE A 26 0.07 10.90 -11.81
N ILE A 27 1.24 10.99 -11.19
CA ILE A 27 2.47 10.33 -11.66
C ILE A 27 2.26 8.82 -11.76
N SER A 28 1.63 8.18 -10.78
CA SER A 28 1.38 6.75 -10.80
C SER A 28 0.49 6.34 -11.98
N PHE A 29 -0.56 7.11 -12.28
CA PHE A 29 -1.43 6.85 -13.44
C PHE A 29 -0.69 7.06 -14.77
N ILE A 30 0.13 8.10 -14.89
CA ILE A 30 0.96 8.31 -16.09
C ILE A 30 1.90 7.13 -16.33
N ILE A 31 2.58 6.66 -15.28
CA ILE A 31 3.48 5.50 -15.38
C ILE A 31 2.70 4.26 -15.82
N ILE A 32 1.50 4.01 -15.29
CA ILE A 32 0.67 2.86 -15.68
C ILE A 32 0.29 2.94 -17.16
N VAL A 33 -0.14 4.12 -17.66
CA VAL A 33 -0.44 4.31 -19.09
C VAL A 33 0.78 3.99 -19.95
N ILE A 34 1.97 4.44 -19.54
CA ILE A 34 3.23 4.14 -20.23
C ILE A 34 3.50 2.64 -20.22
N LEU A 35 3.38 1.97 -19.07
CA LEU A 35 3.61 0.53 -18.94
C LEU A 35 2.66 -0.30 -19.81
N VAL A 36 1.39 0.06 -19.86
CA VAL A 36 0.39 -0.61 -20.71
C VAL A 36 0.71 -0.37 -22.19
N LYS A 37 1.01 0.87 -22.59
CA LYS A 37 1.37 1.23 -23.97
C LYS A 37 2.59 0.45 -24.46
N TYR A 38 3.61 0.33 -23.65
CA TYR A 38 4.88 -0.36 -24.01
C TYR A 38 4.94 -1.81 -23.51
N SER A 39 3.80 -2.41 -23.20
CA SER A 39 3.72 -3.77 -22.63
C SER A 39 4.40 -4.84 -23.50
N LYS A 40 4.26 -4.76 -24.83
CA LYS A 40 4.89 -5.70 -25.77
C LYS A 40 6.41 -5.61 -25.73
N GLU A 41 6.95 -4.39 -25.73
CA GLU A 41 8.39 -4.13 -25.66
C GLU A 41 8.98 -4.61 -24.32
N ILE A 42 8.30 -4.33 -23.20
CA ILE A 42 8.72 -4.77 -21.88
C ILE A 42 8.78 -6.30 -21.79
N LYS A 43 7.79 -7.00 -22.37
CA LYS A 43 7.76 -8.47 -22.39
C LYS A 43 8.91 -9.08 -23.21
N THR A 44 9.24 -8.49 -24.34
CA THR A 44 10.23 -9.03 -25.30
C THR A 44 11.65 -8.58 -24.99
N ASN A 45 11.85 -7.40 -24.43
CA ASN A 45 13.16 -6.86 -24.10
C ASN A 45 13.59 -7.24 -22.68
N LEU A 46 14.32 -8.37 -22.59
CA LEU A 46 14.78 -8.89 -21.30
C LEU A 46 15.71 -7.91 -20.54
N SER A 47 16.51 -7.10 -21.26
CA SER A 47 17.40 -6.12 -20.64
C SER A 47 16.60 -4.99 -19.98
N LEU A 48 15.62 -4.44 -20.69
CA LEU A 48 14.70 -3.42 -20.17
C LEU A 48 13.95 -3.94 -18.94
N LYS A 49 13.41 -5.16 -19.02
CA LYS A 49 12.69 -5.79 -17.91
C LYS A 49 13.58 -5.95 -16.67
N LYS A 50 14.81 -6.45 -16.83
CA LYS A 50 15.77 -6.57 -15.71
C LYS A 50 16.11 -5.22 -15.08
N TRP A 51 16.20 -4.18 -15.88
CA TRP A 51 16.48 -2.84 -15.40
C TRP A 51 15.29 -2.27 -14.60
N LEU A 52 14.07 -2.42 -15.11
CA LEU A 52 12.84 -2.03 -14.41
C LEU A 52 12.63 -2.83 -13.11
N ASP A 53 12.90 -4.15 -13.11
CA ASP A 53 12.87 -4.99 -11.90
C ASP A 53 13.83 -4.43 -10.83
N LYS A 54 15.05 -4.02 -11.22
CA LYS A 54 16.04 -3.46 -10.28
C LYS A 54 15.61 -2.11 -9.71
N ILE A 55 15.06 -1.21 -10.54
CA ILE A 55 14.56 0.08 -10.07
C ILE A 55 13.44 -0.14 -9.08
N LEU A 56 12.45 -0.96 -9.44
CA LEU A 56 11.31 -1.24 -8.57
C LEU A 56 11.76 -1.86 -7.23
N LEU A 57 12.66 -2.84 -7.26
CA LEU A 57 13.25 -3.41 -6.05
C LEU A 57 13.97 -2.35 -5.21
N GLY A 58 14.75 -1.48 -5.83
CA GLY A 58 15.46 -0.39 -5.13
C GLY A 58 14.48 0.55 -4.42
N LEU A 59 13.39 0.94 -5.06
CA LEU A 59 12.36 1.81 -4.47
C LEU A 59 11.62 1.12 -3.31
N LEU A 60 11.25 -0.15 -3.47
CA LEU A 60 10.57 -0.93 -2.42
C LEU A 60 11.48 -1.14 -1.20
N ILE A 61 12.75 -1.51 -1.42
CA ILE A 61 13.73 -1.69 -0.35
C ILE A 61 14.00 -0.35 0.35
N PHE A 62 14.18 0.74 -0.41
CA PHE A 62 14.35 2.08 0.16
C PHE A 62 13.18 2.46 1.06
N ALA A 63 11.94 2.25 0.62
CA ALA A 63 10.76 2.58 1.40
C ALA A 63 10.65 1.74 2.69
N GLN A 64 10.95 0.44 2.63
CA GLN A 64 10.90 -0.44 3.79
C GLN A 64 12.03 -0.14 4.79
N LEU A 65 13.27 -0.03 4.32
CA LEU A 65 14.41 0.29 5.18
C LEU A 65 14.28 1.70 5.76
N GLY A 66 13.76 2.65 4.99
CA GLY A 66 13.46 3.99 5.47
C GLY A 66 12.47 4.00 6.62
N SER A 67 11.41 3.19 6.55
CA SER A 67 10.45 3.03 7.65
C SER A 67 11.13 2.51 8.91
N TRP A 68 11.89 1.43 8.80
CA TRP A 68 12.61 0.86 9.94
C TRP A 68 13.65 1.81 10.52
N LEU A 69 14.37 2.55 9.67
CA LEU A 69 15.35 3.53 10.12
C LEU A 69 14.70 4.63 10.96
N VAL A 70 13.56 5.17 10.54
CA VAL A 70 12.83 6.18 11.31
C VAL A 70 12.36 5.60 12.65
N THR A 71 11.81 4.38 12.65
CA THR A 71 11.40 3.72 13.88
C THR A 71 12.59 3.50 14.84
N ILE A 72 13.75 3.08 14.34
CA ILE A 72 14.96 2.89 15.16
C ILE A 72 15.47 4.20 15.75
N LEU A 73 15.43 5.30 14.98
CA LEU A 73 15.98 6.59 15.40
C LEU A 73 15.06 7.37 16.33
N TYR A 74 13.74 7.23 16.17
CA TYR A 74 12.76 8.08 16.83
C TYR A 74 11.63 7.33 17.55
N GLY A 75 11.55 6.00 17.40
CA GLY A 75 10.52 5.21 18.05
C GLY A 75 10.74 5.13 19.58
N GLU A 76 9.65 5.04 20.31
CA GLU A 76 9.65 5.00 21.78
C GLU A 76 9.54 3.59 22.36
N GLY A 77 9.54 2.56 21.49
CA GLY A 77 9.41 1.16 21.91
C GLY A 77 10.65 0.61 22.60
N ALA A 78 10.45 -0.39 23.47
CA ALA A 78 11.51 -1.01 24.28
C ALA A 78 12.56 -1.78 23.46
N PHE A 79 12.24 -2.19 22.22
CA PHE A 79 13.12 -2.95 21.36
C PHE A 79 13.49 -2.14 20.10
N PHE A 80 14.63 -1.47 20.12
CA PHE A 80 15.09 -0.60 19.04
C PHE A 80 14.02 0.41 18.55
N GLY A 81 13.23 0.98 19.47
CA GLY A 81 12.15 1.89 19.16
C GLY A 81 10.85 1.23 18.66
N PHE A 82 10.83 -0.08 18.41
CA PHE A 82 9.65 -0.78 17.90
C PHE A 82 8.61 -1.05 18.99
N THR A 83 7.36 -0.77 18.68
CA THR A 83 6.18 -1.11 19.48
C THR A 83 5.38 -2.23 18.82
N LYS A 84 4.33 -2.70 19.48
CA LYS A 84 3.37 -3.66 18.88
C LYS A 84 2.65 -3.10 17.63
N HIS A 85 2.71 -1.81 17.38
CA HIS A 85 2.08 -1.14 16.25
C HIS A 85 3.00 -1.01 15.02
N ASP A 86 4.30 -1.30 15.18
CA ASP A 86 5.31 -1.14 14.14
C ASP A 86 5.58 -2.42 13.33
N ALA A 87 4.94 -3.52 13.69
CA ALA A 87 5.04 -4.75 12.90
C ALA A 87 4.50 -4.50 11.48
N PRO A 88 5.12 -5.06 10.42
CA PRO A 88 4.74 -4.79 9.03
C PRO A 88 3.46 -5.54 8.63
N LEU A 89 2.39 -5.37 9.41
CA LEU A 89 1.10 -6.04 9.26
C LEU A 89 0.02 -5.13 8.61
N HIS A 90 0.34 -3.87 8.35
CA HIS A 90 -0.51 -3.05 7.48
C HIS A 90 -0.52 -3.61 6.05
N LEU A 91 -1.64 -3.49 5.37
CA LEU A 91 -1.82 -4.02 4.01
C LEU A 91 -0.74 -3.54 3.03
N CYS A 92 -0.34 -2.26 3.13
CA CYS A 92 0.74 -1.72 2.32
C CYS A 92 2.09 -2.38 2.62
N SER A 93 2.42 -2.64 3.88
CA SER A 93 3.67 -3.31 4.27
C SER A 93 3.69 -4.77 3.81
N ILE A 94 2.58 -5.49 4.00
CA ILE A 94 2.41 -6.87 3.49
C ILE A 94 2.58 -6.88 1.97
N SER A 95 1.92 -5.97 1.26
CA SER A 95 1.98 -5.86 -0.20
C SER A 95 3.39 -5.53 -0.69
N LEU A 96 4.10 -4.63 -0.01
CA LEU A 96 5.46 -4.23 -0.33
C LEU A 96 6.44 -5.39 -0.18
N LEU A 97 6.43 -6.05 0.97
CA LEU A 97 7.30 -7.21 1.24
C LEU A 97 6.99 -8.38 0.31
N ALA A 98 5.70 -8.63 0.05
CA ALA A 98 5.29 -9.64 -0.90
C ALA A 98 5.76 -9.32 -2.32
N LEU A 99 5.69 -8.06 -2.77
CA LEU A 99 6.13 -7.67 -4.09
C LEU A 99 7.65 -7.82 -4.26
N ILE A 100 8.45 -7.48 -3.24
CA ILE A 100 9.89 -7.77 -3.22
C ILE A 100 10.12 -9.28 -3.43
N TYR A 101 9.43 -10.10 -2.64
CA TYR A 101 9.55 -11.56 -2.75
C TYR A 101 9.08 -12.10 -4.11
N ILE A 102 7.96 -11.58 -4.65
CA ILE A 102 7.43 -11.96 -5.96
C ILE A 102 8.45 -11.69 -7.07
N ILE A 103 9.09 -10.51 -7.06
CA ILE A 103 10.08 -10.12 -8.08
C ILE A 103 11.32 -11.00 -8.00
N ILE A 104 11.83 -11.26 -6.79
CA ILE A 104 13.03 -12.09 -6.58
C ILE A 104 12.77 -13.57 -6.88
N ALA A 105 11.70 -14.12 -6.29
CA ALA A 105 11.40 -15.55 -6.34
C ALA A 105 10.55 -15.97 -7.56
N LYS A 106 10.08 -15.00 -8.37
CA LYS A 106 9.21 -15.22 -9.55
C LYS A 106 7.92 -16.00 -9.21
N LYS A 107 7.29 -15.68 -8.07
CA LYS A 107 6.11 -16.37 -7.54
C LYS A 107 4.81 -15.78 -8.09
N ASN A 108 4.41 -16.16 -9.29
CA ASN A 108 3.19 -15.70 -9.97
C ASN A 108 1.91 -15.94 -9.17
N TYR A 109 1.83 -17.07 -8.45
CA TYR A 109 0.67 -17.37 -7.62
C TYR A 109 0.44 -16.30 -6.53
N LEU A 110 1.50 -15.92 -5.81
CA LEU A 110 1.40 -14.92 -4.75
C LEU A 110 1.02 -13.53 -5.32
N HIS A 111 1.54 -13.18 -6.50
CA HIS A 111 1.14 -11.98 -7.21
C HIS A 111 -0.37 -11.95 -7.46
N LYS A 112 -0.92 -13.03 -8.04
CA LYS A 112 -2.34 -13.13 -8.35
C LYS A 112 -3.21 -13.06 -7.09
N LEU A 113 -2.79 -13.73 -6.02
CA LEU A 113 -3.52 -13.77 -4.76
C LEU A 113 -3.62 -12.40 -4.08
N LEU A 114 -2.54 -11.60 -4.12
CA LEU A 114 -2.48 -10.32 -3.44
C LEU A 114 -2.90 -9.12 -4.32
N PHE A 115 -3.13 -9.33 -5.62
CA PHE A 115 -3.27 -8.27 -6.61
C PHE A 115 -4.29 -7.20 -6.21
N TYR A 116 -5.54 -7.59 -5.99
CA TYR A 116 -6.60 -6.62 -5.69
C TYR A 116 -6.44 -5.96 -4.33
N GLY A 117 -6.04 -6.71 -3.31
CA GLY A 117 -5.78 -6.15 -1.98
C GLY A 117 -4.65 -5.13 -1.99
N SER A 118 -3.58 -5.41 -2.75
CA SER A 118 -2.43 -4.50 -2.87
C SER A 118 -2.79 -3.22 -3.63
N LEU A 119 -3.54 -3.32 -4.72
CA LEU A 119 -4.03 -2.14 -5.45
C LEU A 119 -4.95 -1.29 -4.56
N PHE A 120 -5.88 -1.93 -3.83
CA PHE A 120 -6.76 -1.26 -2.89
C PHE A 120 -5.96 -0.50 -1.83
N GLY A 121 -5.07 -1.20 -1.13
CA GLY A 121 -4.27 -0.60 -0.06
C GLY A 121 -3.41 0.56 -0.53
N ALA A 122 -2.80 0.45 -1.72
CA ALA A 122 -1.98 1.51 -2.27
C ALA A 122 -2.80 2.74 -2.66
N VAL A 123 -3.94 2.57 -3.35
CA VAL A 123 -4.79 3.69 -3.77
C VAL A 123 -5.43 4.37 -2.57
N ILE A 124 -6.05 3.60 -1.67
CA ILE A 124 -6.68 4.14 -0.47
C ILE A 124 -5.63 4.86 0.41
N GLY A 125 -4.44 4.26 0.59
CA GLY A 125 -3.35 4.89 1.32
C GLY A 125 -2.97 6.25 0.74
N MET A 126 -2.84 6.38 -0.58
CA MET A 126 -2.51 7.66 -1.23
C MET A 126 -3.66 8.67 -1.16
N VAL A 127 -4.90 8.26 -1.42
CA VAL A 127 -6.07 9.16 -1.45
C VAL A 127 -6.40 9.69 -0.05
N PHE A 128 -6.29 8.84 0.97
CA PHE A 128 -6.56 9.20 2.36
C PHE A 128 -5.30 9.55 3.15
N SER A 129 -4.18 9.82 2.49
CA SER A 129 -2.91 10.18 3.13
C SER A 129 -3.01 11.41 4.02
N TYR A 130 -3.92 12.35 3.73
CA TYR A 130 -4.21 13.51 4.58
C TYR A 130 -4.53 13.13 6.03
N ASN A 131 -5.14 11.97 6.26
CA ASN A 131 -5.45 11.48 7.61
C ASN A 131 -4.30 10.67 8.25
N THR A 132 -3.26 10.35 7.49
CA THR A 132 -2.16 9.47 7.94
C THR A 132 -0.81 10.15 7.95
N ILE A 133 -0.64 11.23 7.18
CA ILE A 133 0.61 12.00 7.08
C ILE A 133 0.28 13.49 7.24
N THR A 134 0.87 14.13 8.22
CA THR A 134 0.73 15.57 8.47
C THR A 134 1.87 16.38 7.89
N VAL A 135 2.94 15.72 7.40
CA VAL A 135 4.15 16.35 6.90
C VAL A 135 4.19 16.39 5.38
N GLY A 136 4.60 17.53 4.82
CA GLY A 136 4.71 17.74 3.37
C GLY A 136 6.07 17.38 2.80
N ILE A 137 6.31 17.79 1.54
CA ILE A 137 7.49 17.49 0.70
C ILE A 137 8.86 17.76 1.35
N LYS A 138 8.91 18.61 2.37
CA LYS A 138 10.14 18.93 3.10
C LYS A 138 10.55 17.86 4.10
N ASN A 139 9.78 16.79 4.25
CA ASN A 139 10.02 15.73 5.22
C ASN A 139 10.23 14.38 4.54
N PHE A 140 11.13 13.56 5.11
CA PHE A 140 11.47 12.22 4.62
C PHE A 140 10.25 11.28 4.62
N GLU A 141 9.39 11.36 5.64
CA GLU A 141 8.18 10.51 5.75
C GLU A 141 7.24 10.68 4.57
N TYR A 142 7.06 11.91 4.05
CA TYR A 142 6.30 12.17 2.85
C TYR A 142 6.84 11.35 1.66
N TRP A 143 8.14 11.45 1.38
CA TRP A 143 8.77 10.74 0.26
C TRP A 143 8.71 9.24 0.44
N ARG A 144 9.05 8.75 1.62
CA ARG A 144 8.99 7.33 1.95
C ARG A 144 7.59 6.76 1.71
N PHE A 145 6.56 7.45 2.21
CA PHE A 145 5.18 7.03 2.10
C PHE A 145 4.71 6.96 0.65
N PHE A 146 4.88 8.05 -0.10
CA PHE A 146 4.42 8.09 -1.49
C PHE A 146 5.23 7.18 -2.40
N ILE A 147 6.55 7.05 -2.20
CA ILE A 147 7.39 6.08 -2.93
C ILE A 147 6.91 4.65 -2.65
N ALA A 148 6.60 4.31 -1.40
CA ALA A 148 6.08 2.99 -1.05
C ALA A 148 4.77 2.68 -1.79
N HIS A 149 3.76 3.55 -1.63
CA HIS A 149 2.43 3.33 -2.20
C HIS A 149 2.42 3.37 -3.73
N LEU A 150 3.16 4.31 -4.34
CA LEU A 150 3.35 4.37 -5.80
C LEU A 150 4.04 3.10 -6.30
N SER A 151 5.11 2.65 -5.63
CA SER A 151 5.83 1.44 -6.02
C SER A 151 4.98 0.17 -5.89
N ILE A 152 4.11 0.09 -4.89
CA ILE A 152 3.16 -1.01 -4.76
C ILE A 152 2.15 -0.97 -5.91
N PHE A 153 1.48 0.17 -6.11
CA PHE A 153 0.43 0.33 -7.11
C PHE A 153 0.94 0.05 -8.53
N VAL A 154 2.00 0.74 -8.91
CA VAL A 154 2.65 0.58 -10.23
C VAL A 154 3.28 -0.81 -10.34
N GLY A 155 3.91 -1.30 -9.28
CA GLY A 155 4.67 -2.54 -9.28
C GLY A 155 3.81 -3.80 -9.49
N TYR A 156 2.62 -3.88 -8.90
CA TYR A 156 1.71 -5.00 -9.16
C TYR A 156 1.21 -4.99 -10.60
N ILE A 157 0.88 -3.84 -11.16
CA ILE A 157 0.47 -3.70 -12.57
C ILE A 157 1.65 -4.00 -13.49
N TYR A 158 2.84 -3.44 -13.20
CA TYR A 158 4.07 -3.74 -13.95
C TYR A 158 4.35 -5.24 -14.01
N TYR A 159 4.29 -5.93 -12.87
CA TYR A 159 4.59 -7.36 -12.82
C TYR A 159 3.61 -8.18 -13.67
N GLN A 160 2.33 -7.82 -13.68
CA GLN A 160 1.31 -8.41 -14.55
C GLN A 160 1.64 -8.19 -16.03
N VAL A 161 1.91 -6.95 -16.41
CA VAL A 161 2.22 -6.54 -17.79
C VAL A 161 3.53 -7.19 -18.26
N ALA A 162 4.60 -7.08 -17.47
CA ALA A 162 5.93 -7.54 -17.84
C ALA A 162 6.06 -9.07 -17.98
N ASN A 163 5.21 -9.83 -17.27
CA ASN A 163 5.22 -11.30 -17.30
C ASN A 163 4.06 -11.88 -18.11
N GLY A 164 3.12 -11.07 -18.60
CA GLY A 164 1.89 -11.57 -19.23
C GLY A 164 1.02 -12.37 -18.27
N ASN A 165 1.15 -12.13 -16.97
CA ASN A 165 0.55 -12.93 -15.92
C ASN A 165 -0.79 -12.34 -15.47
N TYR A 166 -1.71 -12.21 -16.43
CA TYR A 166 -3.05 -11.68 -16.21
C TYR A 166 -3.90 -12.63 -15.37
N LEU A 167 -4.79 -12.04 -14.56
CA LEU A 167 -5.71 -12.81 -13.75
C LEU A 167 -6.91 -13.27 -14.60
N SER A 168 -7.20 -14.57 -14.59
CA SER A 168 -8.51 -15.06 -15.03
C SER A 168 -9.60 -14.61 -14.04
N THR A 169 -10.86 -14.67 -14.46
CA THR A 169 -12.00 -14.33 -13.60
C THR A 169 -11.98 -15.11 -12.28
N SER A 170 -11.66 -16.42 -12.35
CA SER A 170 -11.55 -17.27 -11.16
C SER A 170 -10.44 -16.82 -10.21
N GLU A 171 -9.26 -16.48 -10.75
CA GLU A 171 -8.14 -15.97 -9.94
C GLU A 171 -8.44 -14.59 -9.35
N GLY A 172 -9.20 -13.77 -10.07
CA GLY A 172 -9.69 -12.50 -9.55
C GLY A 172 -10.59 -12.71 -8.32
N TRP A 173 -11.54 -13.64 -8.38
CA TRP A 173 -12.35 -14.00 -7.21
C TRP A 173 -11.52 -14.57 -6.07
N GLN A 174 -10.53 -15.42 -6.33
CA GLN A 174 -9.61 -15.92 -5.30
C GLN A 174 -8.86 -14.79 -4.62
N SER A 175 -8.39 -13.79 -5.37
CA SER A 175 -7.73 -12.61 -4.81
C SER A 175 -8.66 -11.82 -3.88
N ILE A 176 -9.92 -11.62 -4.26
CA ILE A 176 -10.91 -10.91 -3.44
C ILE A 176 -11.23 -11.71 -2.17
N ILE A 177 -11.50 -13.00 -2.29
CA ILE A 177 -11.79 -13.87 -1.14
C ILE A 177 -10.60 -13.88 -0.18
N PHE A 178 -9.37 -13.97 -0.70
CA PHE A 178 -8.17 -13.89 0.12
C PHE A 178 -8.05 -12.55 0.83
N PHE A 179 -8.39 -11.45 0.16
CA PHE A 179 -8.35 -10.13 0.77
C PHE A 179 -9.37 -10.01 1.93
N TYR A 180 -10.60 -10.51 1.75
CA TYR A 180 -11.57 -10.58 2.85
C TYR A 180 -11.11 -11.45 4.01
N ALA A 181 -10.49 -12.61 3.72
CA ALA A 181 -9.92 -13.47 4.75
C ALA A 181 -8.80 -12.75 5.52
N LEU A 182 -7.95 -11.99 4.83
CA LEU A 182 -6.89 -11.18 5.45
C LEU A 182 -7.49 -10.07 6.34
N LEU A 183 -8.52 -9.36 5.87
CA LEU A 183 -9.21 -8.33 6.67
C LEU A 183 -9.78 -8.94 7.95
N THR A 184 -10.45 -10.10 7.83
CA THR A 184 -11.06 -10.79 8.97
C THR A 184 -9.98 -11.28 9.95
N PHE A 185 -8.89 -11.84 9.45
CA PHE A 185 -7.74 -12.24 10.28
C PHE A 185 -7.16 -11.03 11.03
N MET A 186 -6.96 -9.90 10.35
CA MET A 186 -6.43 -8.69 10.98
C MET A 186 -7.40 -8.08 11.98
N LEU A 187 -8.71 -8.15 11.74
CA LEU A 187 -9.70 -7.73 12.74
C LEU A 187 -9.58 -8.56 14.03
N ILE A 188 -9.52 -9.90 13.92
CA ILE A 188 -9.35 -10.79 15.06
C ILE A 188 -8.02 -10.49 15.76
N PHE A 189 -6.94 -10.32 15.02
CA PHE A 189 -5.63 -9.96 15.55
C PHE A 189 -5.68 -8.65 16.35
N ASN A 190 -6.30 -7.62 15.79
CA ASN A 190 -6.44 -6.31 16.44
C ASN A 190 -7.25 -6.41 17.75
N LEU A 191 -8.31 -7.23 17.77
CA LEU A 191 -9.11 -7.45 18.97
C LEU A 191 -8.32 -8.16 20.09
N ILE A 192 -7.46 -9.12 19.73
CA ILE A 192 -6.65 -9.88 20.70
C ILE A 192 -5.50 -9.02 21.25
N PHE A 193 -4.80 -8.28 20.38
CA PHE A 193 -3.57 -7.56 20.74
C PHE A 193 -3.76 -6.06 21.02
N GLY A 194 -4.98 -5.53 20.85
CA GLY A 194 -5.26 -4.10 21.02
C GLY A 194 -4.45 -3.26 20.02
N THR A 195 -4.47 -3.64 18.75
CA THR A 195 -3.78 -2.96 17.65
C THR A 195 -4.79 -2.37 16.65
N GLN A 196 -4.30 -1.69 15.60
CA GLN A 196 -5.17 -1.02 14.61
C GLN A 196 -4.77 -1.34 13.16
N TYR A 197 -4.18 -2.51 12.91
CA TYR A 197 -3.74 -2.89 11.56
C TYR A 197 -4.89 -2.90 10.56
N ILE A 198 -4.61 -2.40 9.37
CA ILE A 198 -5.58 -2.24 8.25
C ILE A 198 -6.80 -1.40 8.69
N TYR A 199 -6.64 -0.55 9.70
CA TYR A 199 -7.68 0.36 10.20
C TYR A 199 -8.96 -0.35 10.62
N LEU A 200 -8.85 -1.51 11.27
CA LEU A 200 -9.97 -2.29 11.76
C LEU A 200 -9.98 -2.40 13.29
N GLY A 201 -11.18 -2.41 13.87
CA GLY A 201 -11.41 -2.63 15.28
C GLY A 201 -11.54 -1.37 16.13
N PRO A 202 -11.73 -1.51 17.46
CA PRO A 202 -12.03 -0.39 18.35
C PRO A 202 -10.90 0.64 18.44
N VAL A 203 -9.64 0.21 18.48
CA VAL A 203 -8.49 1.14 18.52
C VAL A 203 -8.41 2.00 17.27
N ALA A 204 -8.69 1.44 16.08
CA ALA A 204 -8.76 2.22 14.84
C ALA A 204 -9.92 3.21 14.86
N TYR A 205 -11.06 2.82 15.42
CA TYR A 205 -12.23 3.69 15.57
C TYR A 205 -11.93 4.91 16.45
N GLU A 206 -11.24 4.72 17.56
CA GLU A 206 -10.85 5.79 18.47
C GLU A 206 -9.82 6.77 17.87
N ASN A 207 -8.91 6.26 17.04
CA ASN A 207 -7.80 7.05 16.50
C ASN A 207 -8.09 7.71 15.15
N ILE A 208 -9.13 7.27 14.42
CA ILE A 208 -9.44 7.80 13.08
C ILE A 208 -10.73 8.61 13.14
N GLY A 209 -10.61 9.93 13.08
CA GLY A 209 -11.75 10.85 13.18
C GLY A 209 -12.87 10.57 12.16
N LEU A 210 -12.55 10.10 10.95
CA LEU A 210 -13.53 9.72 9.94
C LEU A 210 -14.46 8.59 10.45
N PHE A 211 -13.93 7.63 11.21
CA PHE A 211 -14.72 6.53 11.75
C PHE A 211 -15.64 6.97 12.88
N GLN A 212 -15.33 8.05 13.57
CA GLN A 212 -16.18 8.61 14.64
C GLN A 212 -17.47 9.26 14.10
N MET A 213 -17.62 9.40 12.79
CA MET A 213 -18.85 9.84 12.14
C MET A 213 -19.95 8.77 12.18
N VAL A 214 -19.63 7.53 12.55
CA VAL A 214 -20.59 6.43 12.71
C VAL A 214 -20.69 6.01 14.18
N PRO A 215 -21.81 5.36 14.60
CA PRO A 215 -22.12 5.15 16.02
C PRO A 215 -21.08 4.34 16.82
N ASN A 216 -20.38 3.39 16.19
CA ASN A 216 -19.36 2.57 16.84
C ASN A 216 -18.44 1.87 15.83
N TRP A 217 -17.40 1.20 16.33
CA TRP A 217 -16.38 0.53 15.53
C TRP A 217 -16.91 -0.62 14.66
N ILE A 218 -18.04 -1.25 15.03
CA ILE A 218 -18.66 -2.30 14.21
C ILE A 218 -19.19 -1.73 12.90
N TYR A 219 -19.88 -0.58 12.95
CA TYR A 219 -20.35 0.11 11.74
C TYR A 219 -19.19 0.59 10.88
N ALA A 220 -18.11 1.13 11.49
CA ALA A 220 -16.90 1.49 10.77
C ALA A 220 -16.31 0.28 10.05
N GLY A 221 -16.23 -0.88 10.72
CA GLY A 221 -15.79 -2.14 10.13
C GLY A 221 -16.67 -2.57 8.95
N ILE A 222 -17.98 -2.56 9.11
CA ILE A 222 -18.93 -2.89 8.03
C ILE A 222 -18.70 -1.98 6.81
N ILE A 223 -18.49 -0.68 7.01
CA ILE A 223 -18.21 0.26 5.91
C ILE A 223 -16.92 -0.13 5.19
N VAL A 224 -15.85 -0.49 5.90
CA VAL A 224 -14.60 -0.94 5.27
C VAL A 224 -14.86 -2.17 4.38
N TYR A 225 -15.59 -3.17 4.86
CA TYR A 225 -15.94 -4.35 4.06
C TYR A 225 -16.80 -4.00 2.84
N LEU A 226 -17.75 -3.08 2.96
CA LEU A 226 -18.59 -2.62 1.84
C LEU A 226 -17.77 -1.85 0.80
N VAL A 227 -16.85 -0.98 1.25
CA VAL A 227 -15.94 -0.25 0.34
C VAL A 227 -15.07 -1.21 -0.45
N VAL A 228 -14.56 -2.28 0.18
CA VAL A 228 -13.81 -3.33 -0.51
C VAL A 228 -14.69 -4.06 -1.54
N ALA A 229 -15.96 -4.35 -1.23
CA ALA A 229 -16.89 -4.96 -2.18
C ALA A 229 -17.14 -4.08 -3.41
N ILE A 230 -17.39 -2.79 -3.19
CA ILE A 230 -17.59 -1.81 -4.26
C ILE A 230 -16.31 -1.67 -5.11
N TYR A 231 -15.14 -1.65 -4.47
CA TYR A 231 -13.85 -1.55 -5.15
C TYR A 231 -13.53 -2.77 -6.04
N ALA A 232 -14.04 -3.94 -5.71
CA ALA A 232 -13.83 -5.14 -6.53
C ALA A 232 -14.34 -4.97 -7.98
N VAL A 233 -15.43 -4.22 -8.17
CA VAL A 233 -16.04 -4.01 -9.50
C VAL A 233 -15.08 -3.32 -10.49
N PRO A 234 -14.50 -2.12 -10.21
CA PRO A 234 -13.55 -1.49 -11.11
C PRO A 234 -12.25 -2.31 -11.27
N CYS A 235 -11.85 -3.09 -10.28
CA CYS A 235 -10.68 -3.95 -10.40
C CYS A 235 -10.86 -5.05 -11.46
N PHE A 236 -12.05 -5.65 -11.56
CA PHE A 236 -12.34 -6.58 -12.67
C PHE A 236 -12.34 -5.87 -14.02
N ALA A 237 -12.88 -4.65 -14.10
CA ALA A 237 -12.87 -3.87 -15.33
C ALA A 237 -11.43 -3.53 -15.76
N ILE A 238 -10.57 -3.10 -14.83
CA ILE A 238 -9.14 -2.81 -15.11
C ILE A 238 -8.42 -4.06 -15.61
N ASN A 239 -8.65 -5.21 -15.01
CA ASN A 239 -8.03 -6.47 -15.45
C ASN A 239 -8.46 -6.81 -16.89
N GLY A 240 -9.72 -6.58 -17.25
CA GLY A 240 -10.22 -6.78 -18.63
C GLY A 240 -9.61 -5.81 -19.64
N VAL A 241 -9.28 -4.58 -19.24
CA VAL A 241 -8.63 -3.58 -20.13
C VAL A 241 -7.14 -3.86 -20.35
N ILE A 242 -6.47 -4.47 -19.35
CA ILE A 242 -5.02 -4.76 -19.42
C ILE A 242 -4.75 -6.07 -20.19
N GLN A 243 -5.72 -6.97 -20.30
CA GLN A 243 -5.62 -8.21 -21.09
C GLN A 243 -5.62 -7.93 -22.58
#